data_416c87053d6502bc00e6f0c1b3ffeec3
#
_entry.id   416c87053d6502bc00e6f0c1b3ffeec3
#
_cell.length_a   1.000
_cell.length_b   1.000
_cell.length_c   1.000
_cell.angle_alpha   90.00
_cell.angle_beta   90.00
_cell.angle_gamma   90.00
#
_symmetry.space_group_name_H-M   'P 1'
#
loop_
_entity.id
_entity.type
_entity.pdbx_description
1 polymer ?
#
loop_
_entity_poly.entity_id
_entity_poly.type
_entity_poly.pdbx_seq_one_letter_code
_entity_poly.pdbx_strand_id
1 'polypeptide(L)'
;KVNERLVADLEVARGIQQAMLPSVLPQTEFVSFVSGYLPAENLSGDFYNVIRIDDSNFGIYIGDVSGHGVSAAMLTIFTFQKIMSLMDEIGKEGMTIPSMVLEHLYDAFNSANFSEELYIVLIYGVYNVETGIFSYASGGLNTSPLRLRPDGSIQELDSRGFAICRLGDLIKPKFSNKQVMLFPGDKLILYTDGLVE
;
A
#
# COMPACT_ATOMS: atom_id res chain seq x y z
N LYS A 1 22.26 1.26 30.53
CA LYS A 1 20.98 1.90 30.98
C LYS A 1 20.33 2.72 29.87
N VAL A 2 21.03 3.66 29.19
CA VAL A 2 20.43 4.46 28.09
C VAL A 2 20.10 3.57 26.91
N ASN A 3 21.02 2.71 26.47
CA ASN A 3 20.81 1.78 25.36
C ASN A 3 19.69 0.75 25.64
N GLU A 4 19.62 0.22 26.86
CA GLU A 4 18.56 -0.74 27.26
C GLU A 4 17.17 -0.10 27.17
N ARG A 5 17.06 1.17 27.59
CA ARG A 5 15.79 1.91 27.47
C ARG A 5 15.43 2.20 26.01
N LEU A 6 16.39 2.60 25.21
CA LEU A 6 16.17 2.85 23.78
C LEU A 6 15.71 1.59 23.04
N VAL A 7 16.31 0.44 23.33
CA VAL A 7 15.91 -0.85 22.76
C VAL A 7 14.49 -1.20 23.15
N ALA A 8 14.12 -1.01 24.43
CA ALA A 8 12.77 -1.27 24.91
C ALA A 8 11.74 -0.33 24.24
N ASP A 9 12.07 0.95 24.07
CA ASP A 9 11.20 1.92 23.39
C ASP A 9 11.00 1.54 21.91
N LEU A 10 12.04 1.04 21.23
CA LEU A 10 11.95 0.55 19.86
C LEU A 10 11.10 -0.73 19.73
N GLU A 11 11.17 -1.64 20.70
CA GLU A 11 10.31 -2.83 20.73
C GLU A 11 8.83 -2.46 20.90
N VAL A 12 8.51 -1.46 21.74
CA VAL A 12 7.16 -0.93 21.87
C VAL A 12 6.69 -0.32 20.55
N ALA A 13 7.52 0.51 19.90
CA ALA A 13 7.20 1.11 18.61
C ALA A 13 6.95 0.05 17.52
N ARG A 14 7.75 -1.02 17.51
CA ARG A 14 7.55 -2.19 16.64
C ARG A 14 6.19 -2.84 16.87
N GLY A 15 5.83 -3.06 18.13
CA GLY A 15 4.52 -3.62 18.48
C GLY A 15 3.35 -2.78 17.95
N ILE A 16 3.46 -1.45 18.05
CA ILE A 16 2.46 -0.51 17.53
C ILE A 16 2.40 -0.60 16.00
N GLN A 17 3.55 -0.57 15.32
CA GLN A 17 3.59 -0.67 13.85
C GLN A 17 3.00 -2.01 13.36
N GLN A 18 3.36 -3.12 13.98
CA GLN A 18 2.84 -4.44 13.63
C GLN A 18 1.32 -4.56 13.85
N ALA A 19 0.78 -3.87 14.85
CA ALA A 19 -0.66 -3.83 15.09
C ALA A 19 -1.45 -3.10 13.99
N MET A 20 -0.79 -2.31 13.14
CA MET A 20 -1.40 -1.67 11.96
C MET A 20 -1.51 -2.63 10.77
N LEU A 21 -0.67 -3.66 10.72
CA LEU A 21 -0.77 -4.68 9.66
C LEU A 21 -2.00 -5.58 9.89
N PRO A 22 -2.63 -6.09 8.84
CA PRO A 22 -3.80 -6.94 8.98
C PRO A 22 -3.43 -8.23 9.72
N SER A 23 -4.03 -8.44 10.89
CA SER A 23 -3.90 -9.69 11.66
C SER A 23 -4.67 -10.84 11.02
N VAL A 24 -5.75 -10.51 10.30
CA VAL A 24 -6.59 -11.46 9.55
C VAL A 24 -6.95 -10.80 8.22
N LEU A 25 -6.70 -11.50 7.13
CA LEU A 25 -7.12 -11.06 5.81
C LEU A 25 -8.60 -11.40 5.57
N PRO A 26 -9.32 -10.60 4.75
CA PRO A 26 -10.70 -10.89 4.42
C PRO A 26 -10.87 -12.32 3.86
N GLN A 27 -11.91 -13.00 4.28
CA GLN A 27 -12.27 -14.33 3.79
C GLN A 27 -13.43 -14.20 2.82
N THR A 28 -13.33 -14.83 1.64
CA THR A 28 -14.40 -14.88 0.63
C THR A 28 -14.44 -16.24 -0.04
N GLU A 29 -15.57 -16.58 -0.66
CA GLU A 29 -15.69 -17.78 -1.50
C GLU A 29 -15.07 -17.60 -2.89
N PHE A 30 -14.81 -16.36 -3.31
CA PHE A 30 -14.41 -16.00 -4.67
C PHE A 30 -12.90 -15.75 -4.81
N VAL A 31 -12.28 -15.24 -3.76
CA VAL A 31 -10.85 -14.90 -3.76
C VAL A 31 -10.21 -15.24 -2.41
N SER A 32 -9.00 -15.76 -2.47
CA SER A 32 -8.16 -16.05 -1.31
C SER A 32 -7.02 -15.05 -1.26
N PHE A 33 -6.82 -14.43 -0.10
CA PHE A 33 -5.70 -13.52 0.16
C PHE A 33 -4.67 -14.21 1.05
N VAL A 34 -3.41 -14.06 0.68
CA VAL A 34 -2.26 -14.56 1.47
C VAL A 34 -1.23 -13.45 1.55
N SER A 35 -0.63 -13.25 2.69
CA SER A 35 0.44 -12.27 2.88
C SER A 35 1.61 -12.86 3.65
N GLY A 36 2.79 -12.32 3.40
CA GLY A 36 4.01 -12.55 4.17
C GLY A 36 4.65 -11.20 4.49
N TYR A 37 5.15 -11.04 5.70
CA TYR A 37 5.83 -9.84 6.14
C TYR A 37 7.04 -10.23 6.98
N LEU A 38 8.21 -9.86 6.50
CA LEU A 38 9.48 -10.16 7.16
C LEU A 38 10.34 -8.89 7.20
N PRO A 39 10.21 -8.08 8.26
CA PRO A 39 11.01 -6.87 8.39
C PRO A 39 12.49 -7.20 8.62
N ALA A 40 13.40 -6.50 7.94
CA ALA A 40 14.84 -6.66 8.11
C ALA A 40 15.34 -6.06 9.43
N GLU A 41 14.69 -5.01 9.91
CA GLU A 41 15.01 -4.30 11.16
C GLU A 41 13.85 -4.34 12.17
N ASN A 42 14.06 -3.72 13.33
CA ASN A 42 13.01 -3.59 14.34
C ASN A 42 11.78 -2.82 13.85
N LEU A 43 12.01 -1.81 13.02
CA LEU A 43 10.98 -0.99 12.38
C LEU A 43 11.18 -1.02 10.88
N SER A 44 10.10 -1.06 10.10
CA SER A 44 10.13 -1.19 8.64
C SER A 44 9.45 -0.03 7.95
N GLY A 45 9.95 0.31 6.75
CA GLY A 45 9.29 1.18 5.79
C GLY A 45 8.16 0.50 5.03
N ASP A 46 8.27 -0.83 4.88
CA ASP A 46 7.26 -1.62 4.17
C ASP A 46 5.93 -1.68 4.90
N PHE A 47 4.84 -1.62 4.14
CA PHE A 47 3.49 -1.77 4.65
C PHE A 47 2.57 -2.38 3.60
N TYR A 48 1.52 -3.05 4.05
CA TYR A 48 0.44 -3.56 3.19
C TYR A 48 -0.86 -3.70 3.97
N ASN A 49 -1.96 -3.74 3.24
CA ASN A 49 -3.25 -4.13 3.80
C ASN A 49 -4.20 -4.66 2.71
N VAL A 50 -5.21 -5.38 3.15
CA VAL A 50 -6.36 -5.77 2.35
C VAL A 50 -7.61 -5.39 3.14
N ILE A 51 -8.42 -4.50 2.58
CA ILE A 51 -9.63 -3.97 3.22
C ILE A 51 -10.86 -4.38 2.43
N ARG A 52 -11.93 -4.78 3.12
CA ARG A 52 -13.22 -4.99 2.49
C ARG A 52 -13.93 -3.64 2.39
N ILE A 53 -14.08 -3.13 1.17
CA ILE A 53 -14.77 -1.86 0.91
C ILE A 53 -16.29 -2.09 0.98
N ASP A 54 -16.76 -3.13 0.30
CA ASP A 54 -18.14 -3.59 0.29
C ASP A 54 -18.21 -5.10 -0.01
N ASP A 55 -19.38 -5.60 -0.41
CA ASP A 55 -19.58 -7.04 -0.65
C ASP A 55 -18.84 -7.55 -1.88
N SER A 56 -18.57 -6.69 -2.86
CA SER A 56 -17.96 -7.05 -4.14
C SER A 56 -16.54 -6.50 -4.30
N ASN A 57 -16.14 -5.47 -3.52
CA ASN A 57 -14.91 -4.73 -3.72
C ASN A 57 -13.94 -4.88 -2.55
N PHE A 58 -12.70 -5.24 -2.87
CA PHE A 58 -11.59 -5.37 -1.92
C PHE A 58 -10.47 -4.40 -2.31
N GLY A 59 -10.18 -3.44 -1.41
CA GLY A 59 -9.04 -2.57 -1.54
C GLY A 59 -7.76 -3.29 -1.11
N ILE A 60 -6.73 -3.19 -1.91
CA ILE A 60 -5.43 -3.82 -1.68
C ILE A 60 -4.36 -2.76 -1.85
N TYR A 61 -3.50 -2.58 -0.88
CA TYR A 61 -2.36 -1.72 -1.05
C TYR A 61 -1.10 -2.31 -0.46
N ILE A 62 0.00 -2.00 -1.10
CA ILE A 62 1.36 -2.32 -0.66
C ILE A 62 2.26 -1.16 -1.01
N GLY A 63 3.21 -0.87 -0.17
CA GLY A 63 4.14 0.22 -0.40
C GLY A 63 5.32 0.18 0.55
N ASP A 64 6.21 1.12 0.32
CA ASP A 64 7.38 1.39 1.11
C ASP A 64 7.51 2.91 1.30
N VAL A 65 8.16 3.31 2.37
CA VAL A 65 8.43 4.71 2.67
C VAL A 65 9.93 4.97 2.71
N SER A 66 10.33 6.17 2.34
CA SER A 66 11.73 6.57 2.40
C SER A 66 12.31 6.53 3.80
N GLY A 67 13.57 6.14 3.90
CA GLY A 67 14.31 6.10 5.15
C GLY A 67 14.14 4.77 5.90
N HIS A 68 14.62 4.74 7.14
CA HIS A 68 14.61 3.55 7.98
C HIS A 68 14.34 3.92 9.45
N GLY A 69 14.07 2.93 10.25
CA GLY A 69 13.87 3.10 11.68
C GLY A 69 12.60 3.88 12.03
N VAL A 70 12.68 4.74 13.05
CA VAL A 70 11.51 5.42 13.64
C VAL A 70 10.80 6.33 12.65
N SER A 71 11.54 7.09 11.83
CA SER A 71 10.94 8.01 10.86
C SER A 71 10.11 7.27 9.81
N ALA A 72 10.64 6.17 9.28
CA ALA A 72 9.92 5.31 8.34
C ALA A 72 8.67 4.72 9.00
N ALA A 73 8.78 4.17 10.21
CA ALA A 73 7.64 3.63 10.95
C ALA A 73 6.54 4.66 11.19
N MET A 74 6.89 5.90 11.54
CA MET A 74 5.91 6.97 11.71
C MET A 74 5.20 7.31 10.39
N LEU A 75 5.92 7.29 9.28
CA LEU A 75 5.35 7.57 7.97
C LEU A 75 4.44 6.41 7.48
N THR A 76 4.77 5.16 7.79
CA THR A 76 3.87 4.02 7.52
C THR A 76 2.57 4.14 8.33
N ILE A 77 2.65 4.54 9.60
CA ILE A 77 1.47 4.77 10.46
C ILE A 77 0.61 5.90 9.88
N PHE A 78 1.22 7.02 9.48
CA PHE A 78 0.51 8.12 8.81
C PHE A 78 -0.23 7.63 7.56
N THR A 79 0.46 6.88 6.69
CA THR A 79 -0.10 6.35 5.45
C THR A 79 -1.29 5.43 5.72
N PHE A 80 -1.13 4.50 6.66
CA PHE A 80 -2.19 3.59 7.07
C PHE A 80 -3.41 4.35 7.59
N GLN A 81 -3.22 5.26 8.55
CA GLN A 81 -4.31 6.04 9.14
C GLN A 81 -5.02 6.89 8.09
N LYS A 82 -4.27 7.50 7.16
CA LYS A 82 -4.87 8.32 6.11
C LYS A 82 -5.72 7.48 5.16
N ILE A 83 -5.20 6.36 4.65
CA ILE A 83 -5.98 5.48 3.76
C ILE A 83 -7.24 4.97 4.47
N MET A 84 -7.16 4.59 5.74
CA MET A 84 -8.34 4.15 6.50
C MET A 84 -9.35 5.27 6.71
N SER A 85 -8.91 6.52 6.96
CA SER A 85 -9.82 7.66 7.11
C SER A 85 -10.55 8.03 5.83
N LEU A 86 -10.00 7.69 4.67
CA LEU A 86 -10.63 7.98 3.38
C LEU A 86 -11.99 7.25 3.21
N MET A 87 -12.22 6.14 3.91
CA MET A 87 -13.52 5.48 3.91
C MET A 87 -14.64 6.43 4.36
N ASP A 88 -14.35 7.27 5.36
CA ASP A 88 -15.30 8.26 5.87
C ASP A 88 -15.32 9.56 5.03
N GLU A 89 -14.18 9.93 4.45
CA GLU A 89 -14.01 11.19 3.70
C GLU A 89 -14.61 11.15 2.28
N ILE A 90 -14.34 10.06 1.54
CA ILE A 90 -14.75 9.90 0.14
C ILE A 90 -15.76 8.75 -0.06
N GLY A 91 -16.09 8.04 1.01
CA GLY A 91 -17.03 6.94 1.00
C GLY A 91 -16.56 5.72 0.21
N LYS A 92 -17.38 4.68 0.21
CA LYS A 92 -17.07 3.42 -0.50
C LYS A 92 -16.84 3.63 -1.99
N GLU A 93 -17.62 4.48 -2.64
CA GLU A 93 -17.48 4.77 -4.08
C GLU A 93 -16.12 5.38 -4.40
N GLY A 94 -15.66 6.37 -3.62
CA GLY A 94 -14.34 6.96 -3.80
C GLY A 94 -13.21 5.97 -3.57
N MET A 95 -13.36 5.09 -2.57
CA MET A 95 -12.39 4.03 -2.29
C MET A 95 -12.25 3.01 -3.44
N THR A 96 -13.25 2.88 -4.32
CA THR A 96 -13.16 2.02 -5.52
C THR A 96 -12.45 2.68 -6.70
N ILE A 97 -11.99 3.93 -6.56
CA ILE A 97 -11.26 4.68 -7.58
C ILE A 97 -9.80 4.87 -7.13
N PRO A 98 -8.87 3.98 -7.54
CA PRO A 98 -7.49 4.00 -7.03
C PRO A 98 -6.76 5.33 -7.18
N SER A 99 -6.93 6.03 -8.30
CA SER A 99 -6.31 7.34 -8.52
C SER A 99 -6.80 8.38 -7.50
N MET A 100 -8.08 8.34 -7.13
CA MET A 100 -8.67 9.26 -6.14
C MET A 100 -8.05 9.04 -4.75
N VAL A 101 -7.86 7.78 -4.36
CA VAL A 101 -7.20 7.44 -3.09
C VAL A 101 -5.77 8.01 -3.04
N LEU A 102 -5.01 7.84 -4.13
CA LEU A 102 -3.64 8.38 -4.21
C LEU A 102 -3.62 9.92 -4.25
N GLU A 103 -4.57 10.56 -4.92
CA GLU A 103 -4.70 12.02 -4.93
C GLU A 103 -4.97 12.58 -3.51
N HIS A 104 -5.88 11.96 -2.77
CA HIS A 104 -6.17 12.35 -1.39
C HIS A 104 -5.00 12.09 -0.44
N LEU A 105 -4.29 10.97 -0.64
CA LEU A 105 -3.08 10.69 0.13
C LEU A 105 -1.97 11.73 -0.17
N TYR A 106 -1.80 12.10 -1.44
CA TYR A 106 -0.85 13.12 -1.86
C TYR A 106 -1.19 14.48 -1.23
N ASP A 107 -2.45 14.90 -1.28
CA ASP A 107 -2.89 16.17 -0.70
C ASP A 107 -2.70 16.17 0.83
N ALA A 108 -2.99 15.07 1.51
CA ALA A 108 -2.76 14.93 2.95
C ALA A 108 -1.27 14.98 3.31
N PHE A 109 -0.42 14.31 2.53
CA PHE A 109 1.04 14.32 2.73
C PHE A 109 1.60 15.73 2.61
N ASN A 110 1.19 16.47 1.58
CA ASN A 110 1.65 17.85 1.37
C ASN A 110 1.09 18.80 2.44
N SER A 111 -0.13 18.57 2.93
CA SER A 111 -0.73 19.36 4.03
C SER A 111 -0.05 19.10 5.38
N ALA A 112 0.49 17.91 5.60
CA ALA A 112 1.23 17.57 6.82
C ALA A 112 2.60 18.24 6.93
N ASN A 113 3.07 18.87 5.84
CA ASN A 113 4.30 19.63 5.78
C ASN A 113 5.55 18.83 6.20
N PHE A 114 5.62 17.57 5.78
CA PHE A 114 6.80 16.70 5.99
C PHE A 114 8.05 17.30 5.29
N SER A 115 9.23 16.83 5.69
CA SER A 115 10.47 17.23 5.03
C SER A 115 10.52 16.73 3.58
N GLU A 116 11.24 17.46 2.71
CA GLU A 116 11.35 17.15 1.28
C GLU A 116 12.06 15.82 0.98
N GLU A 117 12.79 15.29 1.95
CA GLU A 117 13.47 14.00 1.83
C GLU A 117 12.55 12.79 2.02
N LEU A 118 11.35 13.03 2.59
CA LEU A 118 10.38 11.96 2.84
C LEU A 118 9.48 11.75 1.63
N TYR A 119 9.24 10.49 1.32
CA TYR A 119 8.29 10.10 0.28
C TYR A 119 7.70 8.72 0.60
N ILE A 120 6.59 8.43 -0.05
CA ILE A 120 5.91 7.14 0.00
C ILE A 120 5.81 6.63 -1.43
N VAL A 121 6.18 5.39 -1.66
CA VAL A 121 5.91 4.66 -2.89
C VAL A 121 4.92 3.55 -2.61
N LEU A 122 3.86 3.45 -3.41
CA LEU A 122 2.85 2.43 -3.18
C LEU A 122 2.06 2.10 -4.45
N ILE A 123 1.39 0.98 -4.40
CA ILE A 123 0.26 0.67 -5.29
C ILE A 123 -0.98 0.56 -4.42
N TYR A 124 -2.04 1.23 -4.84
CA TYR A 124 -3.39 1.01 -4.33
C TYR A 124 -4.24 0.44 -5.46
N GLY A 125 -4.93 -0.65 -5.19
CA GLY A 125 -5.80 -1.28 -6.17
C GLY A 125 -7.07 -1.81 -5.53
N VAL A 126 -8.07 -2.06 -6.38
CA VAL A 126 -9.36 -2.63 -5.99
C VAL A 126 -9.66 -3.82 -6.86
N TYR A 127 -9.90 -4.96 -6.24
CA TYR A 127 -10.38 -6.15 -6.91
C TYR A 127 -11.90 -6.26 -6.71
N ASN A 128 -12.61 -6.36 -7.83
CA ASN A 128 -14.05 -6.60 -7.82
C ASN A 128 -14.31 -8.08 -8.14
N VAL A 129 -14.93 -8.81 -7.19
CA VAL A 129 -15.14 -10.26 -7.30
C VAL A 129 -16.21 -10.66 -8.31
N GLU A 130 -17.14 -9.76 -8.63
CA GLU A 130 -18.21 -10.03 -9.60
C GLU A 130 -17.71 -9.92 -11.04
N THR A 131 -16.83 -8.94 -11.29
CA THR A 131 -16.33 -8.68 -12.64
C THR A 131 -14.96 -9.33 -12.91
N GLY A 132 -14.25 -9.73 -11.86
CA GLY A 132 -12.87 -10.21 -11.96
C GLY A 132 -11.85 -9.11 -12.33
N ILE A 133 -12.23 -7.84 -12.27
CA ILE A 133 -11.36 -6.73 -12.63
C ILE A 133 -10.55 -6.27 -11.41
N PHE A 134 -9.24 -6.19 -11.58
CA PHE A 134 -8.35 -5.47 -10.70
C PHE A 134 -8.02 -4.12 -11.29
N SER A 135 -8.56 -3.07 -10.69
CA SER A 135 -8.26 -1.67 -11.02
C SER A 135 -7.20 -1.15 -10.04
N TYR A 136 -6.17 -0.46 -10.53
CA TYR A 136 -5.09 0.01 -9.66
C TYR A 136 -4.47 1.31 -10.17
N ALA A 137 -3.85 2.04 -9.26
CA ALA A 137 -3.01 3.20 -9.54
C ALA A 137 -1.68 3.05 -8.80
N SER A 138 -0.62 3.56 -9.41
CA SER A 138 0.72 3.52 -8.82
C SER A 138 1.13 4.89 -8.33
N GLY A 139 1.56 4.94 -7.08
CA GLY A 139 2.33 6.01 -6.46
C GLY A 139 3.84 5.74 -6.55
N GLY A 140 4.33 5.24 -7.68
CA GLY A 140 5.76 5.10 -7.95
C GLY A 140 6.44 3.91 -7.25
N LEU A 141 5.70 2.85 -6.89
CA LEU A 141 6.32 1.64 -6.36
C LEU A 141 7.32 1.09 -7.39
N ASN A 142 8.55 0.78 -6.95
CA ASN A 142 9.66 0.34 -7.78
C ASN A 142 9.57 -1.13 -8.24
N THR A 143 8.62 -1.89 -7.70
CA THR A 143 8.30 -3.25 -8.14
C THR A 143 7.01 -3.27 -8.94
N SER A 144 6.95 -4.14 -9.94
CA SER A 144 5.75 -4.32 -10.76
C SER A 144 4.89 -5.46 -10.22
N PRO A 145 3.56 -5.28 -10.08
CA PRO A 145 2.67 -6.39 -9.79
C PRO A 145 2.77 -7.46 -10.87
N LEU A 146 2.68 -8.72 -10.47
CA LEU A 146 2.76 -9.87 -11.37
C LEU A 146 1.42 -10.59 -11.41
N ARG A 147 0.95 -10.88 -12.61
CA ARG A 147 -0.14 -11.83 -12.83
C ARG A 147 0.44 -13.16 -13.27
N LEU A 148 0.29 -14.19 -12.44
CA LEU A 148 0.64 -15.56 -12.76
C LEU A 148 -0.60 -16.34 -13.20
N ARG A 149 -0.57 -16.89 -14.41
CA ARG A 149 -1.67 -17.70 -14.96
C ARG A 149 -1.51 -19.18 -14.63
N PRO A 150 -2.59 -19.96 -14.72
CA PRO A 150 -2.52 -21.41 -14.47
C PRO A 150 -1.57 -22.18 -15.38
N ASP A 151 -1.31 -21.68 -16.58
CA ASP A 151 -0.35 -22.24 -17.53
C ASP A 151 1.12 -21.96 -17.17
N GLY A 152 1.36 -21.23 -16.06
CA GLY A 152 2.68 -20.83 -15.62
C GLY A 152 3.21 -19.54 -16.27
N SER A 153 2.47 -18.95 -17.21
CA SER A 153 2.87 -17.68 -17.82
C SER A 153 2.73 -16.52 -16.83
N ILE A 154 3.72 -15.62 -16.86
CA ILE A 154 3.76 -14.42 -16.00
C ILE A 154 3.58 -13.20 -16.86
N GLN A 155 2.70 -12.32 -16.43
CA GLN A 155 2.51 -10.99 -16.99
C GLN A 155 2.88 -9.95 -15.94
N GLU A 156 3.86 -9.14 -16.25
CA GLU A 156 4.20 -7.96 -15.45
C GLU A 156 3.21 -6.82 -15.74
N LEU A 157 2.67 -6.21 -14.69
CA LEU A 157 1.73 -5.11 -14.81
C LEU A 157 2.48 -3.78 -14.66
N ASP A 158 2.05 -2.76 -15.41
CA ASP A 158 2.70 -1.46 -15.40
C ASP A 158 2.56 -0.75 -14.04
N SER A 159 3.69 -0.56 -13.33
CA SER A 159 3.79 0.12 -12.03
C SER A 159 4.26 1.57 -12.14
N ARG A 160 4.46 2.13 -13.35
CA ARG A 160 4.90 3.53 -13.50
C ARG A 160 3.92 4.49 -12.84
N GLY A 161 4.44 5.40 -12.05
CA GLY A 161 3.69 6.39 -11.31
C GLY A 161 4.62 7.40 -10.64
N PHE A 162 4.04 8.35 -9.93
CA PHE A 162 4.77 9.35 -9.16
C PHE A 162 4.69 8.99 -7.67
N ALA A 163 5.82 9.07 -6.98
CA ALA A 163 5.85 8.94 -5.52
C ALA A 163 4.98 10.01 -4.85
N ILE A 164 4.43 9.66 -3.71
CA ILE A 164 3.78 10.62 -2.82
C ILE A 164 4.91 11.37 -2.09
N CYS A 165 5.22 12.55 -2.54
CA CYS A 165 6.31 13.37 -2.03
C CYS A 165 5.95 14.85 -2.12
N ARG A 166 6.79 15.69 -1.55
CA ARG A 166 6.62 17.13 -1.59
C ARG A 166 7.26 17.70 -2.85
N LEU A 167 6.43 18.06 -3.84
CA LEU A 167 6.90 18.67 -5.10
C LEU A 167 6.72 20.20 -5.13
N GLY A 168 6.30 20.81 -4.01
CA GLY A 168 5.92 22.22 -3.96
C GLY A 168 4.63 22.51 -4.73
N ASP A 169 4.25 23.79 -4.78
CA ASP A 169 3.00 24.25 -5.42
C ASP A 169 3.03 24.21 -6.96
N LEU A 170 4.17 23.87 -7.56
CA LEU A 170 4.38 24.00 -9.00
C LEU A 170 3.87 22.81 -9.81
N ILE A 171 3.81 21.62 -9.22
CA ILE A 171 3.42 20.38 -9.92
C ILE A 171 2.57 19.53 -8.99
N LYS A 172 1.30 19.31 -9.37
CA LYS A 172 0.47 18.26 -8.78
C LYS A 172 0.53 17.04 -9.70
N PRO A 173 1.08 15.90 -9.24
CA PRO A 173 1.12 14.70 -10.05
C PRO A 173 -0.29 14.21 -10.37
N LYS A 174 -0.46 13.64 -11.55
CA LYS A 174 -1.71 13.04 -11.97
C LYS A 174 -1.60 11.54 -11.87
N PHE A 175 -2.41 10.93 -11.00
CA PHE A 175 -2.51 9.49 -10.90
C PHE A 175 -3.52 8.96 -11.92
N SER A 176 -3.25 7.81 -12.51
CA SER A 176 -4.12 7.22 -13.52
C SER A 176 -4.51 5.79 -13.13
N ASN A 177 -5.78 5.47 -13.32
CA ASN A 177 -6.28 4.12 -13.12
C ASN A 177 -5.86 3.22 -14.28
N LYS A 178 -5.36 2.04 -13.94
CA LYS A 178 -5.06 0.94 -14.84
C LYS A 178 -5.94 -0.25 -14.47
N GLN A 179 -6.18 -1.14 -15.41
CA GLN A 179 -7.04 -2.29 -15.16
C GLN A 179 -6.45 -3.55 -15.78
N VAL A 180 -6.67 -4.66 -15.10
CA VAL A 180 -6.42 -6.00 -15.62
C VAL A 180 -7.57 -6.91 -15.21
N MET A 181 -8.03 -7.73 -16.13
CA MET A 181 -9.01 -8.76 -15.83
C MET A 181 -8.27 -10.02 -15.35
N LEU A 182 -8.65 -10.51 -14.18
CA LEU A 182 -8.17 -11.76 -13.60
C LEU A 182 -9.20 -12.85 -13.85
N PHE A 183 -8.75 -14.00 -14.30
CA PHE A 183 -9.61 -15.18 -14.53
C PHE A 183 -9.47 -16.19 -13.39
N PRO A 184 -10.43 -17.10 -13.21
CA PRO A 184 -10.30 -18.15 -12.23
C PRO A 184 -8.99 -18.93 -12.37
N GLY A 185 -8.26 -19.06 -11.25
CA GLY A 185 -6.94 -19.67 -11.20
C GLY A 185 -5.76 -18.73 -11.42
N ASP A 186 -5.98 -17.49 -11.86
CA ASP A 186 -4.93 -16.46 -11.87
C ASP A 186 -4.52 -16.10 -10.44
N LYS A 187 -3.25 -15.73 -10.27
CA LYS A 187 -2.73 -15.18 -9.03
C LYS A 187 -2.17 -13.78 -9.31
N LEU A 188 -2.58 -12.82 -8.49
CA LEU A 188 -1.99 -11.50 -8.46
C LEU A 188 -0.98 -11.45 -7.32
N ILE A 189 0.26 -11.09 -7.64
CA ILE A 189 1.38 -11.02 -6.68
C ILE A 189 1.83 -9.58 -6.63
N LEU A 190 1.78 -9.01 -5.41
CA LEU A 190 2.33 -7.69 -5.11
C LEU A 190 3.45 -7.88 -4.09
N TYR A 191 4.54 -7.17 -4.25
CA TYR A 191 5.70 -7.30 -3.36
C TYR A 191 6.49 -5.99 -3.30
N THR A 192 7.28 -5.82 -2.27
CA THR A 192 8.28 -4.73 -2.14
C THR A 192 9.66 -5.26 -2.53
N ASP A 193 10.61 -4.36 -2.75
CA ASP A 193 11.98 -4.70 -3.16
C ASP A 193 12.73 -5.53 -2.12
N GLY A 194 12.38 -5.41 -0.83
CA GLY A 194 12.92 -6.27 0.23
C GLY A 194 12.75 -7.79 -0.01
N LEU A 195 11.92 -8.20 -0.98
CA LEU A 195 11.84 -9.60 -1.40
C LEU A 195 13.02 -10.02 -2.32
N VAL A 196 13.64 -9.06 -3.02
CA VAL A 196 14.65 -9.31 -4.06
C VAL A 196 16.03 -8.72 -3.72
N GLU A 197 16.14 -7.93 -2.65
CA GLU A 197 17.40 -7.48 -2.04
C GLU A 197 17.98 -8.55 -1.11
#